data_3fc599b5d6092ff8d7ab7d11e14caaed
#
_entry.id   3fc599b5d6092ff8d7ab7d11e14caaed
#
_cell.length_a   1.000
_cell.length_b   1.000
_cell.length_c   1.000
_cell.angle_alpha   90.00
_cell.angle_beta   90.00
_cell.angle_gamma   90.00
#
_symmetry.space_group_name_H-M   'P 1'
#
loop_
_entity.id
_entity.type
_entity.pdbx_description
1 polymer ?
#
loop_
_entity_poly.entity_id
_entity_poly.type
_entity_poly.pdbx_seq_one_letter_code
_entity_poly.pdbx_strand_id
1 'polypeptide(L)'
;MGLYRPPAVALMADVTPKPLRSQGNAVINLMGAFGGLYTLIMMKVAVTTDAAGNANYTALFASVAGLMVTAIAILVLTIREKKLVAEMKAINYGVNEDEDQGKTETVNGKEKLPKPVLKSLLLILTTIGLWFLGYNAVTTFFTSYATATWSGGLSHASTCLMVATVAAVASYIPIGMISAKIGRRNMIRIGLLTAAAGFAVATFCAREFSFYLYIVFAVVGFAQASVTVNTFPMVWEISRSGNVGKYTGFYYTVSMTAQTVTPFLVGIFLDKLGNDALFPYGLVFVLLALIPISLAKHGDNRPEAPKSKLEAFDVDD
;
A
#
# COMPACT_ATOMS: atom_id res chain seq x y z
N MET A 1 -11.15 -11.66 3.41
CA MET A 1 -10.08 -10.82 2.81
C MET A 1 -8.75 -11.58 2.68
N GLY A 2 -8.23 -12.22 3.71
CA GLY A 2 -6.92 -12.92 3.68
C GLY A 2 -6.80 -14.07 2.68
N LEU A 3 -7.87 -14.77 2.35
CA LEU A 3 -7.85 -15.90 1.41
C LEU A 3 -7.86 -15.46 -0.06
N TYR A 4 -8.56 -14.37 -0.38
CA TYR A 4 -8.75 -13.92 -1.77
C TYR A 4 -7.68 -12.93 -2.24
N ARG A 5 -7.31 -11.97 -1.39
CA ARG A 5 -6.44 -10.85 -1.78
C ARG A 5 -5.02 -11.27 -2.19
N PRO A 6 -4.31 -12.17 -1.47
CA PRO A 6 -2.97 -12.57 -1.87
C PRO A 6 -2.89 -13.21 -3.26
N PRO A 7 -3.73 -14.20 -3.64
CA PRO A 7 -3.69 -14.77 -4.98
C PRO A 7 -4.06 -13.77 -6.08
N ALA A 8 -5.07 -12.91 -5.85
CA ALA A 8 -5.49 -11.92 -6.84
C ALA A 8 -4.40 -10.88 -7.14
N VAL A 9 -3.63 -10.49 -6.12
CA VAL A 9 -2.54 -9.52 -6.28
C VAL A 9 -1.26 -10.19 -6.79
N ALA A 10 -1.02 -11.48 -6.47
CA ALA A 10 0.07 -12.24 -7.06
C ALA A 10 -0.07 -12.38 -8.58
N LEU A 11 -1.30 -12.58 -9.06
CA LEU A 11 -1.58 -12.64 -10.50
C LEU A 11 -1.04 -11.41 -11.25
N MET A 12 -1.19 -10.20 -10.68
CA MET A 12 -0.67 -8.99 -11.32
C MET A 12 0.86 -9.03 -11.45
N ALA A 13 1.57 -9.53 -10.43
CA ALA A 13 3.03 -9.65 -10.48
C ALA A 13 3.49 -10.66 -11.54
N ASP A 14 2.70 -11.72 -11.75
CA ASP A 14 3.01 -12.77 -12.71
C ASP A 14 2.76 -12.34 -14.16
N VAL A 15 1.82 -11.40 -14.38
CA VAL A 15 1.46 -10.89 -15.73
C VAL A 15 2.04 -9.51 -16.02
N THR A 16 2.85 -8.93 -15.13
CA THR A 16 3.42 -7.59 -15.32
C THR A 16 4.95 -7.64 -15.42
N PRO A 17 5.56 -7.07 -16.48
CA PRO A 17 7.02 -6.96 -16.61
C PRO A 17 7.65 -6.28 -15.41
N LYS A 18 8.86 -6.71 -15.02
CA LYS A 18 9.60 -6.13 -13.86
C LYS A 18 9.65 -4.59 -13.86
N PRO A 19 9.95 -3.89 -14.99
CA PRO A 19 9.99 -2.43 -15.03
C PRO A 19 8.66 -1.75 -14.71
N LEU A 20 7.55 -2.36 -15.10
CA LEU A 20 6.20 -1.79 -15.01
C LEU A 20 5.47 -2.13 -13.70
N ARG A 21 6.05 -2.95 -12.81
CA ARG A 21 5.40 -3.42 -11.59
C ARG A 21 4.96 -2.29 -10.65
N SER A 22 5.73 -1.20 -10.55
CA SER A 22 5.32 -0.04 -9.72
C SER A 22 4.12 0.68 -10.33
N GLN A 23 4.08 0.83 -11.65
CA GLN A 23 2.93 1.42 -12.35
C GLN A 23 1.70 0.53 -12.24
N GLY A 24 1.85 -0.79 -12.44
CA GLY A 24 0.79 -1.77 -12.24
C GLY A 24 0.23 -1.73 -10.81
N ASN A 25 1.09 -1.66 -9.80
CA ASN A 25 0.66 -1.53 -8.41
C ASN A 25 -0.04 -0.19 -8.14
N ALA A 26 0.37 0.90 -8.78
CA ALA A 26 -0.32 2.18 -8.70
C ALA A 26 -1.75 2.08 -9.26
N VAL A 27 -1.95 1.40 -10.40
CA VAL A 27 -3.27 1.16 -10.99
C VAL A 27 -4.15 0.30 -10.05
N ILE A 28 -3.62 -0.76 -9.44
CA ILE A 28 -4.37 -1.57 -8.48
C ILE A 28 -4.82 -0.74 -7.28
N ASN A 29 -3.94 0.09 -6.73
CA ASN A 29 -4.29 0.96 -5.60
C ASN A 29 -5.35 1.99 -6.01
N LEU A 30 -5.24 2.55 -7.22
CA LEU A 30 -6.25 3.45 -7.79
C LEU A 30 -7.62 2.76 -7.91
N MET A 31 -7.67 1.54 -8.44
CA MET A 31 -8.91 0.75 -8.53
C MET A 31 -9.48 0.43 -7.15
N GLY A 32 -8.62 0.13 -6.17
CA GLY A 32 -9.03 -0.04 -4.77
C GLY A 32 -9.68 1.21 -4.19
N ALA A 33 -9.15 2.39 -4.49
CA ALA A 33 -9.71 3.67 -4.07
C ALA A 33 -11.07 3.95 -4.72
N PHE A 34 -11.25 3.62 -6.02
CA PHE A 34 -12.56 3.68 -6.68
C PHE A 34 -13.59 2.74 -6.04
N GLY A 35 -13.18 1.53 -5.64
CA GLY A 35 -14.04 0.62 -4.88
C GLY A 35 -14.46 1.20 -3.52
N GLY A 36 -13.54 1.85 -2.82
CA GLY A 36 -13.84 2.57 -1.58
C GLY A 36 -14.83 3.73 -1.81
N LEU A 37 -14.60 4.54 -2.83
CA LEU A 37 -15.49 5.64 -3.20
C LEU A 37 -16.90 5.14 -3.58
N TYR A 38 -16.98 4.06 -4.37
CA TYR A 38 -18.24 3.40 -4.68
C TYR A 38 -19.02 3.00 -3.42
N THR A 39 -18.33 2.38 -2.47
CA THR A 39 -18.94 1.97 -1.20
C THR A 39 -19.47 3.17 -0.40
N LEU A 40 -18.73 4.29 -0.35
CA LEU A 40 -19.17 5.52 0.31
C LEU A 40 -20.38 6.15 -0.37
N ILE A 41 -20.43 6.17 -1.70
CA ILE A 41 -21.59 6.66 -2.46
C ILE A 41 -22.81 5.77 -2.18
N MET A 42 -22.63 4.45 -2.26
CA MET A 42 -23.71 3.49 -1.99
C MET A 42 -24.19 3.55 -0.55
N MET A 43 -23.30 3.87 0.40
CA MET A 43 -23.70 4.10 1.80
C MET A 43 -24.69 5.27 1.92
N LYS A 44 -24.53 6.34 1.17
CA LYS A 44 -25.46 7.47 1.17
C LYS A 44 -26.79 7.18 0.45
N VAL A 45 -26.75 6.35 -0.60
CA VAL A 45 -27.91 6.12 -1.48
C VAL A 45 -28.72 4.90 -1.05
N ALA A 46 -28.06 3.83 -0.62
CA ALA A 46 -28.67 2.52 -0.39
C ALA A 46 -28.96 2.20 1.08
N VAL A 47 -28.39 2.96 2.02
CA VAL A 47 -28.68 2.76 3.45
C VAL A 47 -29.96 3.52 3.80
N THR A 48 -30.99 2.78 4.18
CA THR A 48 -32.27 3.32 4.66
C THR A 48 -32.36 3.18 6.16
N THR A 49 -33.00 4.13 6.82
CA THR A 49 -33.25 4.08 8.27
C THR A 49 -34.69 3.63 8.48
N ASP A 50 -34.87 2.61 9.30
CA ASP A 50 -36.15 2.07 9.74
C ASP A 50 -36.87 3.08 10.68
N ALA A 51 -38.17 2.94 10.86
CA ALA A 51 -39.01 3.76 11.76
C ALA A 51 -38.53 3.71 13.24
N ALA A 52 -37.78 2.67 13.61
CA ALA A 52 -37.14 2.51 14.92
C ALA A 52 -35.75 3.16 15.02
N GLY A 53 -35.26 3.84 13.95
CA GLY A 53 -33.93 4.47 13.92
C GLY A 53 -32.77 3.53 13.57
N ASN A 54 -33.04 2.25 13.23
CA ASN A 54 -32.00 1.28 12.88
C ASN A 54 -31.63 1.42 11.39
N ALA A 55 -30.32 1.45 11.10
CA ALA A 55 -29.82 1.51 9.72
C ALA A 55 -29.88 0.13 9.05
N ASN A 56 -30.50 0.05 7.88
CA ASN A 56 -30.56 -1.16 7.06
C ASN A 56 -29.47 -1.12 5.97
N TYR A 57 -28.50 -2.00 6.10
CA TYR A 57 -27.36 -2.12 5.19
C TYR A 57 -27.52 -3.20 4.10
N THR A 58 -28.67 -3.87 4.02
CA THR A 58 -28.88 -5.02 3.11
C THR A 58 -28.65 -4.64 1.65
N ALA A 59 -29.22 -3.52 1.21
CA ALA A 59 -29.04 -3.04 -0.16
C ALA A 59 -27.59 -2.66 -0.47
N LEU A 60 -26.87 -2.07 0.50
CA LEU A 60 -25.45 -1.77 0.38
C LEU A 60 -24.62 -3.05 0.16
N PHE A 61 -24.79 -4.04 1.05
CA PHE A 61 -24.05 -5.29 0.93
C PHE A 61 -24.41 -6.06 -0.34
N ALA A 62 -25.68 -6.07 -0.76
CA ALA A 62 -26.11 -6.69 -2.01
C ALA A 62 -25.47 -6.03 -3.23
N SER A 63 -25.38 -4.70 -3.27
CA SER A 63 -24.75 -3.96 -4.37
C SER A 63 -23.23 -4.22 -4.46
N VAL A 64 -22.54 -4.24 -3.32
CA VAL A 64 -21.10 -4.55 -3.25
C VAL A 64 -20.86 -6.00 -3.67
N ALA A 65 -21.66 -6.95 -3.19
CA ALA A 65 -21.57 -8.35 -3.58
C ALA A 65 -21.80 -8.54 -5.09
N GLY A 66 -22.82 -7.88 -5.65
CA GLY A 66 -23.10 -7.89 -7.09
C GLY A 66 -21.93 -7.37 -7.92
N LEU A 67 -21.33 -6.23 -7.50
CA LEU A 67 -20.14 -5.67 -8.16
C LEU A 67 -18.96 -6.65 -8.09
N MET A 68 -18.71 -7.27 -6.95
CA MET A 68 -17.62 -8.25 -6.77
C MET A 68 -17.82 -9.48 -7.67
N VAL A 69 -19.03 -10.05 -7.71
CA VAL A 69 -19.34 -11.20 -8.57
C VAL A 69 -19.15 -10.84 -10.04
N THR A 70 -19.63 -9.68 -10.46
CA THR A 70 -19.48 -9.19 -11.84
C THR A 70 -18.01 -9.00 -12.20
N ALA A 71 -17.22 -8.39 -11.34
CA ALA A 71 -15.80 -8.18 -11.56
C ALA A 71 -15.02 -9.52 -11.66
N ILE A 72 -15.33 -10.49 -10.79
CA ILE A 72 -14.73 -11.83 -10.84
C ILE A 72 -15.15 -12.56 -12.12
N ALA A 73 -16.42 -12.48 -12.53
CA ALA A 73 -16.90 -13.09 -13.76
C ALA A 73 -16.17 -12.52 -14.98
N ILE A 74 -16.03 -11.20 -15.09
CA ILE A 74 -15.26 -10.56 -16.15
C ILE A 74 -13.81 -11.06 -16.15
N LEU A 75 -13.15 -11.09 -14.99
CA LEU A 75 -11.76 -11.55 -14.87
C LEU A 75 -11.61 -13.00 -15.36
N VAL A 76 -12.46 -13.93 -14.90
CA VAL A 76 -12.40 -15.34 -15.27
C VAL A 76 -12.68 -15.56 -16.76
N LEU A 77 -13.60 -14.79 -17.34
CA LEU A 77 -13.97 -14.93 -18.74
C LEU A 77 -12.95 -14.30 -19.70
N THR A 78 -12.26 -13.22 -19.27
CA THR A 78 -11.35 -12.47 -20.16
C THR A 78 -9.89 -12.83 -19.99
N ILE A 79 -9.44 -13.19 -18.79
CA ILE A 79 -8.04 -13.44 -18.49
C ILE A 79 -7.70 -14.92 -18.59
N ARG A 80 -6.88 -15.28 -19.58
CA ARG A 80 -6.28 -16.60 -19.73
C ARG A 80 -4.88 -16.62 -19.09
N GLU A 81 -4.84 -16.80 -17.76
CA GLU A 81 -3.62 -16.73 -16.95
C GLU A 81 -2.45 -17.52 -17.56
N LYS A 82 -2.65 -18.79 -17.92
CA LYS A 82 -1.58 -19.65 -18.46
C LYS A 82 -0.94 -19.09 -19.74
N LYS A 83 -1.74 -18.46 -20.61
CA LYS A 83 -1.25 -17.87 -21.85
C LYS A 83 -0.45 -16.60 -21.56
N LEU A 84 -0.99 -15.71 -20.73
CA LEU A 84 -0.34 -14.45 -20.37
C LEU A 84 0.97 -14.69 -19.62
N VAL A 85 1.00 -15.63 -18.68
CA VAL A 85 2.24 -15.98 -17.95
C VAL A 85 3.30 -16.58 -18.90
N ALA A 86 2.89 -17.38 -19.91
CA ALA A 86 3.81 -17.92 -20.91
C ALA A 86 4.38 -16.80 -21.80
N GLU A 87 3.54 -15.87 -22.27
CA GLU A 87 3.96 -14.69 -23.04
C GLU A 87 4.91 -13.81 -22.23
N MET A 88 4.60 -13.58 -20.95
CA MET A 88 5.45 -12.82 -20.05
C MET A 88 6.81 -13.46 -19.77
N LYS A 89 6.84 -14.81 -19.68
CA LYS A 89 8.11 -15.54 -19.56
C LYS A 89 8.93 -15.41 -20.84
N ALA A 90 8.33 -15.44 -22.02
CA ALA A 90 9.02 -15.26 -23.28
C ALA A 90 9.63 -13.84 -23.39
N ILE A 91 8.91 -12.80 -22.98
CA ILE A 91 9.40 -11.42 -22.94
C ILE A 91 10.55 -11.24 -21.94
N ASN A 92 10.47 -11.89 -20.77
CA ASN A 92 11.52 -11.82 -19.74
C ASN A 92 12.75 -12.65 -20.09
N TYR A 93 12.68 -13.62 -21.03
CA TYR A 93 13.84 -14.42 -21.49
C TYR A 93 14.86 -13.56 -22.28
N GLY A 94 14.45 -12.44 -22.84
CA GLY A 94 15.34 -11.47 -23.51
C GLY A 94 16.08 -10.51 -22.57
N VAL A 95 15.68 -10.44 -21.29
CA VAL A 95 16.37 -9.64 -20.26
C VAL A 95 17.19 -10.63 -19.43
N ASN A 96 18.53 -10.63 -19.67
CA ASN A 96 19.50 -11.52 -19.08
C ASN A 96 19.18 -11.89 -17.62
N GLU A 97 18.68 -13.13 -17.40
CA GLU A 97 18.60 -13.74 -16.07
C GLU A 97 19.99 -14.03 -15.48
N ASP A 98 21.06 -13.84 -16.28
CA ASP A 98 22.43 -14.25 -15.95
C ASP A 98 23.17 -13.30 -15.02
N GLU A 99 22.74 -12.06 -14.84
CA GLU A 99 23.46 -11.11 -13.97
C GLU A 99 22.99 -11.09 -12.50
N ASP A 100 21.85 -11.67 -12.16
CA ASP A 100 21.34 -11.69 -10.78
C ASP A 100 21.28 -13.13 -10.18
N GLN A 101 22.00 -14.08 -10.79
CA GLN A 101 22.22 -15.42 -10.23
C GLN A 101 23.26 -15.38 -9.12
N GLY A 102 22.99 -14.69 -8.05
CA GLY A 102 23.61 -15.01 -6.78
C GLY A 102 23.31 -16.48 -6.48
N LYS A 103 24.37 -17.32 -6.58
CA LYS A 103 24.37 -18.78 -6.41
C LYS A 103 23.35 -19.22 -5.38
N THR A 104 22.30 -19.90 -5.83
CA THR A 104 21.31 -20.50 -4.93
C THR A 104 21.96 -21.72 -4.32
N GLU A 105 22.19 -21.73 -3.02
CA GLU A 105 22.51 -22.95 -2.30
C GLU A 105 21.23 -23.79 -2.19
N THR A 106 21.11 -24.82 -2.99
CA THR A 106 20.08 -25.88 -2.83
C THR A 106 20.51 -26.77 -1.69
N VAL A 107 19.98 -26.53 -0.49
CA VAL A 107 20.15 -27.45 0.64
C VAL A 107 18.82 -28.19 0.82
N ASN A 108 18.83 -29.50 0.61
CA ASN A 108 17.68 -30.40 0.76
C ASN A 108 16.45 -30.08 -0.11
N GLY A 109 16.63 -29.75 -1.40
CA GLY A 109 15.49 -29.53 -2.31
C GLY A 109 14.64 -28.30 -2.03
N LYS A 110 15.01 -27.44 -1.07
CA LYS A 110 14.38 -26.16 -0.77
C LYS A 110 15.31 -25.02 -1.16
N GLU A 111 14.89 -24.19 -2.10
CA GLU A 111 15.58 -22.97 -2.44
C GLU A 111 15.64 -22.05 -1.23
N LYS A 112 16.81 -21.81 -0.69
CA LYS A 112 17.05 -20.82 0.36
C LYS A 112 17.56 -19.53 -0.28
N LEU A 113 16.96 -18.42 0.11
CA LEU A 113 17.48 -17.09 -0.25
C LEU A 113 18.87 -16.90 0.35
N PRO A 114 19.80 -16.27 -0.40
CA PRO A 114 21.07 -15.82 0.17
C PRO A 114 20.84 -14.95 1.42
N LYS A 115 21.67 -15.13 2.44
CA LYS A 115 21.53 -14.39 3.72
C LYS A 115 21.38 -12.87 3.56
N PRO A 116 22.14 -12.17 2.67
CA PRO A 116 21.98 -10.73 2.44
C PRO A 116 20.61 -10.35 1.88
N VAL A 117 20.05 -11.17 0.97
CA VAL A 117 18.75 -10.95 0.35
C VAL A 117 17.64 -11.18 1.36
N LEU A 118 17.74 -12.25 2.16
CA LEU A 118 16.79 -12.51 3.26
C LEU A 118 16.80 -11.37 4.28
N LYS A 119 17.98 -10.85 4.63
CA LYS A 119 18.09 -9.67 5.51
C LYS A 119 17.36 -8.46 4.93
N SER A 120 17.53 -8.18 3.63
CA SER A 120 16.84 -7.07 2.96
C SER A 120 15.32 -7.28 2.95
N LEU A 121 14.84 -8.50 2.70
CA LEU A 121 13.41 -8.84 2.79
C LEU A 121 12.85 -8.56 4.19
N LEU A 122 13.52 -9.04 5.24
CA LEU A 122 13.09 -8.81 6.62
C LEU A 122 13.08 -7.31 6.96
N LEU A 123 14.06 -6.55 6.50
CA LEU A 123 14.10 -5.09 6.68
C LEU A 123 12.93 -4.39 5.99
N ILE A 124 12.59 -4.78 4.76
CA ILE A 124 11.44 -4.24 4.03
C ILE A 124 10.13 -4.59 4.76
N LEU A 125 9.96 -5.85 5.17
CA LEU A 125 8.78 -6.28 5.92
C LEU A 125 8.65 -5.54 7.27
N THR A 126 9.76 -5.31 7.97
CA THR A 126 9.78 -4.52 9.20
C THR A 126 9.36 -3.06 8.92
N THR A 127 9.85 -2.46 7.83
CA THR A 127 9.43 -1.13 7.40
C THR A 127 7.90 -1.07 7.20
N ILE A 128 7.34 -2.06 6.51
CA ILE A 128 5.90 -2.17 6.25
C ILE A 128 5.12 -2.28 7.56
N GLY A 129 5.55 -3.16 8.47
CA GLY A 129 4.93 -3.32 9.78
C GLY A 129 4.92 -2.02 10.59
N LEU A 130 6.07 -1.37 10.71
CA LEU A 130 6.21 -0.10 11.44
C LEU A 130 5.41 1.03 10.78
N TRP A 131 5.40 1.10 9.44
CA TRP A 131 4.56 2.05 8.71
C TRP A 131 3.08 1.87 9.05
N PHE A 132 2.57 0.63 8.96
CA PHE A 132 1.16 0.37 9.26
C PHE A 132 0.82 0.61 10.74
N LEU A 133 1.72 0.32 11.67
CA LEU A 133 1.54 0.64 13.09
C LEU A 133 1.37 2.15 13.31
N GLY A 134 2.15 2.99 12.64
CA GLY A 134 2.05 4.44 12.74
C GLY A 134 0.85 5.02 11.99
N TYR A 135 0.72 4.70 10.71
CA TYR A 135 -0.29 5.29 9.83
C TYR A 135 -1.72 4.88 10.23
N ASN A 136 -1.96 3.58 10.50
CA ASN A 136 -3.29 3.12 10.91
C ASN A 136 -3.71 3.65 12.27
N ALA A 137 -2.77 3.90 13.17
CA ALA A 137 -3.07 4.56 14.43
C ALA A 137 -3.78 5.89 14.19
N VAL A 138 -3.15 6.73 13.39
CA VAL A 138 -3.70 8.06 13.08
C VAL A 138 -5.03 7.94 12.33
N THR A 139 -5.10 7.16 11.25
CA THR A 139 -6.32 7.07 10.43
C THR A 139 -7.51 6.47 11.17
N THR A 140 -7.26 5.53 12.10
CA THR A 140 -8.34 4.86 12.85
C THR A 140 -8.84 5.73 14.01
N PHE A 141 -7.93 6.37 14.75
CA PHE A 141 -8.30 7.11 15.96
C PHE A 141 -8.46 8.61 15.76
N PHE A 142 -8.13 9.13 14.57
CA PHE A 142 -8.22 10.58 14.31
C PHE A 142 -9.62 11.13 14.45
N THR A 143 -10.65 10.39 14.04
CA THR A 143 -12.05 10.83 14.21
C THR A 143 -12.41 10.96 15.70
N SER A 144 -12.00 10.00 16.52
CA SER A 144 -12.20 10.04 17.97
C SER A 144 -11.42 11.19 18.62
N TYR A 145 -10.19 11.40 18.21
CA TYR A 145 -9.35 12.53 18.63
C TYR A 145 -10.06 13.87 18.32
N ALA A 146 -10.47 14.06 17.07
CA ALA A 146 -11.09 15.30 16.63
C ALA A 146 -12.43 15.58 17.30
N THR A 147 -13.27 14.55 17.52
CA THR A 147 -14.54 14.71 18.23
C THR A 147 -14.36 15.04 19.72
N ALA A 148 -13.28 14.57 20.32
CA ALA A 148 -12.96 14.89 21.71
C ALA A 148 -12.33 16.29 21.87
N THR A 149 -11.67 16.80 20.83
CA THR A 149 -10.82 18.00 20.93
C THR A 149 -11.43 19.23 20.25
N TRP A 150 -12.19 19.03 19.15
CA TRP A 150 -12.69 20.15 18.33
C TRP A 150 -14.20 20.30 18.36
N SER A 151 -14.68 21.55 18.35
CA SER A 151 -16.08 21.86 18.05
C SER A 151 -16.39 21.44 16.61
N GLY A 152 -17.40 20.59 16.39
CA GLY A 152 -17.72 20.01 15.07
C GLY A 152 -16.67 19.01 14.55
N GLY A 153 -15.90 18.40 15.44
CA GLY A 153 -14.74 17.54 15.13
C GLY A 153 -15.01 16.40 14.16
N LEU A 154 -16.20 15.77 14.22
CA LEU A 154 -16.57 14.69 13.30
C LEU A 154 -16.57 15.13 11.84
N SER A 155 -17.15 16.30 11.54
CA SER A 155 -17.23 16.83 10.19
C SER A 155 -15.83 17.22 9.66
N HIS A 156 -15.05 17.89 10.48
CA HIS A 156 -13.69 18.31 10.13
C HIS A 156 -12.76 17.11 9.97
N ALA A 157 -12.84 16.12 10.85
CA ALA A 157 -12.05 14.89 10.73
C ALA A 157 -12.38 14.12 9.46
N SER A 158 -13.66 13.95 9.15
CA SER A 158 -14.09 13.29 7.91
C SER A 158 -13.55 14.01 6.67
N THR A 159 -13.56 15.34 6.67
CA THR A 159 -13.01 16.15 5.57
C THR A 159 -11.49 16.00 5.47
N CYS A 160 -10.74 16.02 6.58
CA CYS A 160 -9.30 15.77 6.59
C CYS A 160 -8.95 14.39 5.99
N LEU A 161 -9.63 13.34 6.42
CA LEU A 161 -9.41 11.98 5.89
C LEU A 161 -9.79 11.87 4.42
N MET A 162 -10.84 12.58 3.98
CA MET A 162 -11.22 12.66 2.57
C MET A 162 -10.13 13.36 1.74
N VAL A 163 -9.61 14.49 2.22
CA VAL A 163 -8.49 15.21 1.57
C VAL A 163 -7.26 14.32 1.46
N ALA A 164 -6.90 13.58 2.54
CA ALA A 164 -5.80 12.62 2.49
C ALA A 164 -6.01 11.54 1.44
N THR A 165 -7.23 11.00 1.36
CA THR A 165 -7.59 9.96 0.38
C THR A 165 -7.50 10.49 -1.05
N VAL A 166 -8.05 11.66 -1.32
CA VAL A 166 -8.00 12.30 -2.65
C VAL A 166 -6.56 12.60 -3.04
N ALA A 167 -5.76 13.13 -2.13
CA ALA A 167 -4.35 13.40 -2.36
C ALA A 167 -3.55 12.10 -2.64
N ALA A 168 -3.82 11.01 -1.92
CA ALA A 168 -3.21 9.72 -2.17
C ALA A 168 -3.57 9.20 -3.57
N VAL A 169 -4.85 9.23 -3.94
CA VAL A 169 -5.35 8.78 -5.25
C VAL A 169 -4.70 9.58 -6.38
N ALA A 170 -4.69 10.90 -6.28
CA ALA A 170 -4.06 11.79 -7.27
C ALA A 170 -2.55 11.54 -7.39
N SER A 171 -1.91 11.10 -6.31
CA SER A 171 -0.48 10.86 -6.24
C SER A 171 -0.04 9.48 -6.76
N TYR A 172 -0.94 8.48 -6.87
CA TYR A 172 -0.54 7.11 -7.23
C TYR A 172 0.20 7.03 -8.56
N ILE A 173 -0.33 7.64 -9.62
CA ILE A 173 0.28 7.59 -10.95
C ILE A 173 1.59 8.40 -10.99
N PRO A 174 1.64 9.68 -10.57
CA PRO A 174 2.88 10.44 -10.51
C PRO A 174 3.99 9.73 -9.71
N ILE A 175 3.65 9.19 -8.55
CA ILE A 175 4.61 8.47 -7.71
C ILE A 175 5.14 7.22 -8.41
N GLY A 176 4.28 6.44 -9.09
CA GLY A 176 4.72 5.29 -9.89
C GLY A 176 5.75 5.68 -10.95
N MET A 177 5.53 6.82 -11.63
CA MET A 177 6.47 7.34 -12.65
C MET A 177 7.77 7.89 -12.04
N ILE A 178 7.67 8.63 -10.94
CA ILE A 178 8.83 9.20 -10.24
C ILE A 178 9.69 8.10 -9.65
N SER A 179 9.08 7.09 -9.02
CA SER A 179 9.80 5.98 -8.40
C SER A 179 10.61 5.15 -9.40
N ALA A 180 10.16 5.05 -10.66
CA ALA A 180 10.91 4.42 -11.73
C ALA A 180 12.23 5.16 -12.02
N LYS A 181 12.26 6.50 -11.85
CA LYS A 181 13.45 7.34 -12.08
C LYS A 181 14.40 7.39 -10.89
N ILE A 182 13.87 7.67 -9.67
CA ILE A 182 14.72 7.89 -8.49
C ILE A 182 14.97 6.63 -7.66
N GLY A 183 14.25 5.54 -7.95
CA GLY A 183 14.27 4.28 -7.22
C GLY A 183 13.18 4.20 -6.15
N ARG A 184 12.67 2.97 -5.95
CA ARG A 184 11.57 2.69 -5.02
C ARG A 184 11.95 2.96 -3.56
N ARG A 185 13.17 2.57 -3.17
CA ARG A 185 13.69 2.80 -1.82
C ARG A 185 13.77 4.27 -1.46
N ASN A 186 14.24 5.11 -2.39
CA ASN A 186 14.31 6.55 -2.17
C ASN A 186 12.91 7.17 -2.11
N MET A 187 11.98 6.69 -2.94
CA MET A 187 10.60 7.18 -2.89
C MET A 187 9.90 6.83 -1.57
N ILE A 188 10.13 5.63 -1.03
CA ILE A 188 9.63 5.24 0.30
C ILE A 188 10.23 6.14 1.38
N ARG A 189 11.53 6.43 1.34
CA ARG A 189 12.17 7.36 2.30
C ARG A 189 11.55 8.75 2.24
N ILE A 190 11.34 9.29 1.04
CA ILE A 190 10.66 10.57 0.84
C ILE A 190 9.26 10.51 1.45
N GLY A 191 8.49 9.46 1.17
CA GLY A 191 7.16 9.27 1.76
C GLY A 191 7.19 9.23 3.29
N LEU A 192 8.10 8.46 3.90
CA LEU A 192 8.23 8.37 5.35
C LEU A 192 8.65 9.71 5.98
N LEU A 193 9.61 10.43 5.37
CA LEU A 193 10.02 11.76 5.84
C LEU A 193 8.87 12.77 5.72
N THR A 194 8.12 12.72 4.64
CA THR A 194 6.95 13.56 4.40
C THR A 194 5.85 13.28 5.43
N ALA A 195 5.58 11.99 5.73
CA ALA A 195 4.63 11.61 6.78
C ALA A 195 5.11 12.06 8.18
N ALA A 196 6.39 11.89 8.48
CA ALA A 196 6.98 12.33 9.74
C ALA A 196 6.84 13.85 9.92
N ALA A 197 7.12 14.64 8.89
CA ALA A 197 6.91 16.09 8.89
C ALA A 197 5.44 16.43 9.12
N GLY A 198 4.50 15.76 8.41
CA GLY A 198 3.07 15.95 8.60
C GLY A 198 2.61 15.65 10.03
N PHE A 199 3.04 14.52 10.60
CA PHE A 199 2.68 14.16 11.99
C PHE A 199 3.35 15.05 13.02
N ALA A 200 4.59 15.51 12.78
CA ALA A 200 5.25 16.49 13.63
C ALA A 200 4.46 17.80 13.66
N VAL A 201 4.07 18.35 12.50
CA VAL A 201 3.24 19.55 12.43
C VAL A 201 1.88 19.32 13.10
N ALA A 202 1.23 18.19 12.86
CA ALA A 202 -0.05 17.86 13.49
C ALA A 202 0.06 17.80 15.02
N THR A 203 1.17 17.31 15.57
CA THR A 203 1.41 17.25 17.03
C THR A 203 1.28 18.62 17.69
N PHE A 204 1.73 19.68 17.02
CA PHE A 204 1.68 21.04 17.58
C PHE A 204 0.44 21.81 17.17
N CYS A 205 -0.09 21.57 15.95
CA CYS A 205 -1.16 22.37 15.35
C CYS A 205 -2.56 21.75 15.48
N ALA A 206 -2.69 20.48 15.86
CA ALA A 206 -3.98 19.79 15.85
C ALA A 206 -4.79 19.99 17.14
N ARG A 207 -4.32 20.75 18.13
CA ARG A 207 -5.06 21.03 19.38
C ARG A 207 -6.33 21.82 19.13
N GLU A 208 -6.32 22.68 18.12
CA GLU A 208 -7.49 23.39 17.64
C GLU A 208 -7.65 23.15 16.15
N PHE A 209 -8.89 23.13 15.66
CA PHE A 209 -9.12 23.00 14.23
C PHE A 209 -8.61 24.22 13.48
N SER A 210 -7.77 23.99 12.49
CA SER A 210 -7.30 25.01 11.56
C SER A 210 -7.28 24.46 10.13
N PHE A 211 -7.51 25.32 9.14
CA PHE A 211 -7.46 24.95 7.71
C PHE A 211 -6.12 24.37 7.27
N TYR A 212 -5.03 24.66 7.98
CA TYR A 212 -3.72 24.05 7.74
C TYR A 212 -3.75 22.52 7.86
N LEU A 213 -4.65 21.96 8.66
CA LEU A 213 -4.77 20.51 8.82
C LEU A 213 -5.19 19.82 7.52
N TYR A 214 -5.95 20.46 6.65
CA TYR A 214 -6.25 19.92 5.33
C TYR A 214 -4.97 19.77 4.49
N ILE A 215 -4.05 20.73 4.56
CA ILE A 215 -2.76 20.65 3.87
C ILE A 215 -1.91 19.52 4.48
N VAL A 216 -1.85 19.42 5.80
CA VAL A 216 -1.14 18.34 6.48
C VAL A 216 -1.68 16.97 6.05
N PHE A 217 -2.99 16.81 6.00
CA PHE A 217 -3.59 15.55 5.58
C PHE A 217 -3.40 15.27 4.08
N ALA A 218 -3.36 16.28 3.22
CA ALA A 218 -2.98 16.11 1.82
C ALA A 218 -1.53 15.59 1.70
N VAL A 219 -0.61 16.15 2.47
CA VAL A 219 0.79 15.73 2.56
C VAL A 219 0.92 14.29 3.08
N VAL A 220 0.14 13.93 4.10
CA VAL A 220 0.08 12.55 4.62
C VAL A 220 -0.51 11.59 3.57
N GLY A 221 -1.49 12.03 2.78
CA GLY A 221 -2.02 11.25 1.65
C GLY A 221 -0.97 10.96 0.58
N PHE A 222 -0.18 11.97 0.18
CA PHE A 222 0.97 11.78 -0.71
C PHE A 222 1.99 10.78 -0.13
N ALA A 223 2.29 10.89 1.17
CA ALA A 223 3.19 9.99 1.87
C ALA A 223 2.66 8.54 1.85
N GLN A 224 1.38 8.34 2.09
CA GLN A 224 0.70 7.04 2.00
C GLN A 224 0.87 6.42 0.61
N ALA A 225 0.62 7.19 -0.44
CA ALA A 225 0.80 6.74 -1.82
C ALA A 225 2.26 6.35 -2.10
N SER A 226 3.23 7.17 -1.62
CA SER A 226 4.66 6.94 -1.81
C SER A 226 5.13 5.62 -1.19
N VAL A 227 4.64 5.29 -0.01
CA VAL A 227 4.99 4.02 0.65
C VAL A 227 4.26 2.85 -0.01
N THR A 228 2.95 2.94 -0.20
CA THR A 228 2.11 1.82 -0.67
C THR A 228 2.45 1.40 -2.10
N VAL A 229 2.66 2.34 -3.02
CA VAL A 229 2.99 2.06 -4.43
C VAL A 229 4.31 1.32 -4.56
N ASN A 230 5.28 1.56 -3.66
CA ASN A 230 6.66 1.10 -3.82
C ASN A 230 7.03 -0.10 -2.94
N THR A 231 6.44 -0.26 -1.76
CA THR A 231 6.82 -1.36 -0.84
C THR A 231 6.48 -2.73 -1.40
N PHE A 232 5.32 -2.89 -2.01
CA PHE A 232 4.88 -4.17 -2.53
C PHE A 232 5.74 -4.65 -3.71
N PRO A 233 6.02 -3.82 -4.75
CA PRO A 233 6.94 -4.19 -5.82
C PRO A 233 8.35 -4.53 -5.35
N MET A 234 8.86 -3.89 -4.27
CA MET A 234 10.16 -4.24 -3.69
C MET A 234 10.18 -5.67 -3.12
N VAL A 235 9.09 -6.10 -2.50
CA VAL A 235 8.96 -7.48 -2.00
C VAL A 235 8.88 -8.46 -3.17
N TRP A 236 8.18 -8.12 -4.26
CA TRP A 236 8.11 -8.97 -5.45
C TRP A 236 9.45 -9.11 -6.17
N GLU A 237 10.25 -8.06 -6.19
CA GLU A 237 11.54 -8.08 -6.85
C GLU A 237 12.53 -9.04 -6.18
N ILE A 238 12.41 -9.19 -4.86
CA ILE A 238 13.16 -10.21 -4.11
C ILE A 238 12.61 -11.62 -4.39
N SER A 239 11.34 -11.74 -4.84
CA SER A 239 10.76 -13.03 -5.18
C SER A 239 11.30 -13.51 -6.54
N ARG A 240 11.67 -14.78 -6.62
CA ARG A 240 12.02 -15.44 -7.89
C ARG A 240 10.75 -15.93 -8.59
N SER A 241 10.85 -16.12 -9.90
CA SER A 241 9.78 -16.74 -10.70
C SER A 241 9.33 -18.05 -10.07
N GLY A 242 8.04 -18.18 -9.75
CA GLY A 242 7.43 -19.36 -9.09
C GLY A 242 7.16 -19.20 -7.58
N ASN A 243 7.76 -18.24 -6.90
CA ASN A 243 7.56 -18.03 -5.45
C ASN A 243 6.83 -16.72 -5.10
N VAL A 244 6.30 -15.99 -6.08
CA VAL A 244 5.63 -14.68 -5.89
C VAL A 244 4.50 -14.76 -4.86
N GLY A 245 3.68 -15.81 -4.90
CA GLY A 245 2.59 -16.02 -3.95
C GLY A 245 3.05 -16.10 -2.49
N LYS A 246 4.20 -16.76 -2.23
CA LYS A 246 4.78 -16.87 -0.89
C LYS A 246 5.18 -15.50 -0.34
N TYR A 247 5.85 -14.67 -1.15
CA TYR A 247 6.30 -13.34 -0.72
C TYR A 247 5.14 -12.34 -0.61
N THR A 248 4.15 -12.47 -1.48
CA THR A 248 2.87 -11.78 -1.35
C THR A 248 2.20 -12.13 -0.02
N GLY A 249 2.21 -13.42 0.35
CA GLY A 249 1.72 -13.89 1.65
C GLY A 249 2.46 -13.24 2.82
N PHE A 250 3.78 -13.17 2.80
CA PHE A 250 4.56 -12.49 3.85
C PHE A 250 4.22 -11.00 3.98
N TYR A 251 4.10 -10.29 2.85
CA TYR A 251 3.68 -8.89 2.85
C TYR A 251 2.32 -8.71 3.54
N TYR A 252 1.32 -9.50 3.13
CA TYR A 252 -0.01 -9.39 3.72
C TYR A 252 -0.07 -9.87 5.16
N THR A 253 0.68 -10.91 5.54
CA THR A 253 0.75 -11.34 6.94
C THR A 253 1.25 -10.20 7.82
N VAL A 254 2.37 -9.56 7.46
CA VAL A 254 2.93 -8.47 8.25
C VAL A 254 2.00 -7.25 8.27
N SER A 255 1.49 -6.83 7.11
CA SER A 255 0.63 -5.65 7.02
C SER A 255 -0.70 -5.83 7.75
N MET A 256 -1.35 -7.00 7.61
CA MET A 256 -2.62 -7.27 8.29
C MET A 256 -2.43 -7.49 9.80
N THR A 257 -1.34 -8.14 10.22
CA THR A 257 -1.00 -8.26 11.64
C THR A 257 -0.80 -6.88 12.26
N ALA A 258 -0.02 -6.01 11.61
CA ALA A 258 0.18 -4.65 12.08
C ALA A 258 -1.16 -3.90 12.19
N GLN A 259 -2.03 -3.98 11.18
CA GLN A 259 -3.34 -3.33 11.20
C GLN A 259 -4.25 -3.87 12.32
N THR A 260 -4.21 -5.17 12.60
CA THR A 260 -4.99 -5.78 13.67
C THR A 260 -4.48 -5.40 15.05
N VAL A 261 -3.16 -5.34 15.22
CA VAL A 261 -2.51 -5.05 16.51
C VAL A 261 -2.55 -3.54 16.84
N THR A 262 -2.54 -2.68 15.82
CA THR A 262 -2.52 -1.22 16.00
C THR A 262 -3.60 -0.70 16.95
N PRO A 263 -4.91 -1.03 16.80
CA PRO A 263 -5.93 -0.50 17.69
C PRO A 263 -5.69 -0.83 19.18
N PHE A 264 -5.19 -2.03 19.47
CA PHE A 264 -4.87 -2.43 20.84
C PHE A 264 -3.70 -1.62 21.41
N LEU A 265 -2.62 -1.48 20.64
CA LEU A 265 -1.45 -0.71 21.08
C LEU A 265 -1.80 0.77 21.28
N VAL A 266 -2.45 1.37 20.29
CA VAL A 266 -2.84 2.79 20.36
C VAL A 266 -3.83 3.02 21.48
N GLY A 267 -4.83 2.16 21.65
CA GLY A 267 -5.78 2.27 22.75
C GLY A 267 -5.08 2.38 24.10
N ILE A 268 -4.15 1.46 24.40
CA ILE A 268 -3.36 1.49 25.64
C ILE A 268 -2.55 2.80 25.78
N PHE A 269 -1.98 3.31 24.67
CA PHE A 269 -1.22 4.56 24.71
C PHE A 269 -2.11 5.76 24.96
N LEU A 270 -3.26 5.84 24.28
CA LEU A 270 -4.22 6.95 24.44
C LEU A 270 -4.87 6.94 25.82
N ASP A 271 -5.17 5.78 26.37
CA ASP A 271 -5.72 5.64 27.74
C ASP A 271 -4.76 6.15 28.82
N LYS A 272 -3.43 5.95 28.61
CA LYS A 272 -2.41 6.35 29.58
C LYS A 272 -1.90 7.77 29.40
N LEU A 273 -1.77 8.25 28.17
CA LEU A 273 -1.10 9.50 27.81
C LEU A 273 -2.07 10.58 27.29
N GLY A 274 -3.36 10.21 27.13
CA GLY A 274 -4.38 11.10 26.56
C GLY A 274 -4.36 11.14 25.03
N ASN A 275 -5.39 11.76 24.47
CA ASN A 275 -5.60 11.84 23.02
C ASN A 275 -4.46 12.57 22.28
N ASP A 276 -3.79 13.52 22.93
CA ASP A 276 -2.67 14.27 22.35
C ASP A 276 -1.48 13.38 21.96
N ALA A 277 -1.40 12.15 22.48
CA ALA A 277 -0.37 11.18 22.14
C ALA A 277 -0.52 10.56 20.74
N LEU A 278 -1.66 10.78 20.04
CA LEU A 278 -1.97 10.14 18.75
C LEU A 278 -0.93 10.46 17.66
N PHE A 279 -0.66 11.73 17.43
CA PHE A 279 0.30 12.15 16.40
C PHE A 279 1.76 11.87 16.78
N PRO A 280 2.21 12.10 18.04
CA PRO A 280 3.51 11.64 18.52
C PRO A 280 3.73 10.13 18.35
N TYR A 281 2.73 9.32 18.63
CA TYR A 281 2.77 7.88 18.39
C TYR A 281 3.03 7.57 16.90
N GLY A 282 2.23 8.15 16.01
CA GLY A 282 2.40 8.00 14.55
C GLY A 282 3.78 8.44 14.08
N LEU A 283 4.27 9.59 14.57
CA LEU A 283 5.58 10.14 14.27
C LEU A 283 6.71 9.17 14.65
N VAL A 284 6.69 8.63 15.86
CA VAL A 284 7.74 7.71 16.35
C VAL A 284 7.80 6.46 15.47
N PHE A 285 6.66 5.83 15.16
CA PHE A 285 6.65 4.62 14.34
C PHE A 285 7.09 4.88 12.90
N VAL A 286 6.73 6.02 12.32
CA VAL A 286 7.16 6.41 10.96
C VAL A 286 8.66 6.70 10.93
N LEU A 287 9.21 7.36 11.93
CA LEU A 287 10.66 7.57 12.06
C LEU A 287 11.41 6.25 12.25
N LEU A 288 10.88 5.34 13.06
CA LEU A 288 11.45 3.99 13.22
C LEU A 288 11.43 3.22 11.89
N ALA A 289 10.42 3.41 11.03
CA ALA A 289 10.36 2.75 9.73
C ALA A 289 11.44 3.22 8.75
N LEU A 290 12.01 4.43 8.93
CA LEU A 290 13.12 4.93 8.12
C LEU A 290 14.42 4.12 8.32
N ILE A 291 14.62 3.55 9.48
CA ILE A 291 15.85 2.80 9.81
C ILE A 291 15.96 1.55 8.92
N PRO A 292 15.00 0.59 8.95
CA PRO A 292 15.13 -0.63 8.19
C PRO A 292 15.11 -0.40 6.68
N ILE A 293 14.31 0.53 6.14
CA ILE A 293 14.34 0.82 4.69
C ILE A 293 15.68 1.40 4.25
N SER A 294 16.35 2.15 5.11
CA SER A 294 17.66 2.72 4.81
C SER A 294 18.78 1.67 4.79
N LEU A 295 18.61 0.60 5.55
CA LEU A 295 19.55 -0.52 5.61
C LEU A 295 19.29 -1.59 4.54
N ALA A 296 18.11 -1.63 3.94
CA ALA A 296 17.76 -2.57 2.88
C ALA A 296 18.60 -2.27 1.61
N LYS A 297 19.32 -3.27 1.10
CA LYS A 297 20.21 -3.13 -0.09
C LYS A 297 19.64 -3.75 -1.35
N HIS A 298 18.70 -4.70 -1.24
CA HIS A 298 18.10 -5.46 -2.33
C HIS A 298 16.61 -5.10 -2.49
N GLY A 299 16.04 -5.37 -3.67
CA GLY A 299 14.64 -5.09 -3.98
C GLY A 299 14.39 -3.72 -4.63
N ASP A 300 15.46 -3.01 -5.03
CA ASP A 300 15.40 -1.73 -5.75
C ASP A 300 16.35 -1.76 -6.96
N ASN A 301 16.38 -2.87 -7.69
CA ASN A 301 17.10 -2.94 -8.95
C ASN A 301 16.37 -2.05 -9.95
N ARG A 302 17.12 -1.14 -10.55
CA ARG A 302 16.63 -0.26 -11.61
C ARG A 302 16.85 -1.01 -12.92
N PRO A 303 15.81 -1.55 -13.59
CA PRO A 303 15.95 -1.94 -14.96
C PRO A 303 16.32 -0.68 -15.74
N GLU A 304 17.29 -0.76 -16.64
CA GLU A 304 17.56 0.33 -17.56
C GLU A 304 16.26 0.66 -18.28
N ALA A 305 15.82 1.90 -18.16
CA ALA A 305 14.64 2.34 -18.90
C ALA A 305 14.97 2.22 -20.39
N PRO A 306 14.11 1.59 -21.22
CA PRO A 306 14.33 1.55 -22.66
C PRO A 306 14.58 2.97 -23.16
N LYS A 307 15.64 3.16 -23.95
CA LYS A 307 16.11 4.47 -24.41
C LYS A 307 15.09 5.22 -25.27
N SER A 308 14.10 4.50 -25.81
CA SER A 308 12.98 5.10 -26.50
C SER A 308 11.67 4.34 -26.18
N LYS A 309 10.52 5.02 -26.36
CA LYS A 309 9.20 4.36 -26.25
C LYS A 309 9.00 3.29 -27.32
N LEU A 310 9.71 3.37 -28.43
CA LEU A 310 9.68 2.41 -29.54
C LEU A 310 10.47 1.14 -29.18
N GLU A 311 11.60 1.27 -28.49
CA GLU A 311 12.41 0.15 -28.02
C GLU A 311 11.69 -0.73 -26.96
N ALA A 312 10.65 -0.19 -26.31
CA ALA A 312 9.77 -0.97 -25.42
C ALA A 312 8.75 -1.83 -26.19
N PHE A 313 8.60 -1.60 -27.48
CA PHE A 313 7.72 -2.34 -28.40
C PHE A 313 8.48 -3.10 -29.48
N ASP A 314 9.80 -2.91 -29.59
CA ASP A 314 10.67 -3.70 -30.48
C ASP A 314 10.85 -5.08 -29.81
N VAL A 315 9.91 -5.94 -30.10
CA VAL A 315 10.05 -7.38 -29.90
C VAL A 315 10.81 -7.83 -31.16
N ASP A 316 12.10 -8.06 -31.03
CA ASP A 316 12.88 -8.64 -32.11
C ASP A 316 12.17 -9.89 -32.63
N ASP A 317 11.89 -9.90 -33.95
CA ASP A 317 11.35 -11.01 -34.73
C ASP A 317 12.20 -12.28 -34.65
#